data_8ad8834d35e33aea8dece85b4c989cdb
#
_entry.id   8ad8834d35e33aea8dece85b4c989cdb
#
_cell.length_a   1.000
_cell.length_b   1.000
_cell.length_c   1.000
_cell.angle_alpha   90.00
_cell.angle_beta   90.00
_cell.angle_gamma   90.00
#
_symmetry.space_group_name_H-M   'P 1'
#
loop_
_entity.id
_entity.type
_entity.pdbx_description
1 polymer ?
#
loop_
_entity_poly.entity_id
_entity_poly.type
_entity_poly.pdbx_seq_one_letter_code
_entity_poly.pdbx_strand_id
1 'polypeptide(L)'
;MIKSILFFLFFCLLFNTSYSNEIGQVTGYKIPRFVSLKSDEVNLRIGSSTNYPIIVKYVTKNIPVEITDEYERWRKIRDMQGNEGWIHGDLLKGDRFVI
;
A
#
# COMPACT_ATOMS: atom_id res chain seq x y z
N MET A 1 21.88 37.13 -0.97
CA MET A 1 20.44 37.17 -0.74
C MET A 1 19.65 36.51 -1.87
N ILE A 2 19.87 36.91 -3.09
CA ILE A 2 19.12 36.33 -4.21
C ILE A 2 19.35 34.84 -4.34
N LYS A 3 20.56 34.40 -4.11
CA LYS A 3 20.89 32.97 -4.21
C LYS A 3 20.15 32.12 -3.19
N SER A 4 19.93 32.64 -1.99
CA SER A 4 19.20 31.90 -0.95
C SER A 4 17.73 31.72 -1.34
N ILE A 5 17.16 32.73 -1.95
CA ILE A 5 15.75 32.68 -2.35
C ILE A 5 15.55 31.66 -3.48
N LEU A 6 16.47 31.65 -4.43
CA LEU A 6 16.39 30.67 -5.53
C LEU A 6 16.55 29.24 -5.04
N PHE A 7 17.43 29.02 -4.09
CA PHE A 7 17.62 27.69 -3.52
C PHE A 7 16.35 27.24 -2.79
N PHE A 8 15.71 28.14 -2.06
CA PHE A 8 14.48 27.82 -1.33
C PHE A 8 13.36 27.45 -2.31
N LEU A 9 13.21 28.16 -3.40
CA LEU A 9 12.19 27.85 -4.39
C LEU A 9 12.42 26.48 -5.03
N PHE A 10 13.66 26.14 -5.31
CA PHE A 10 13.98 24.85 -5.87
C PHE A 10 13.61 23.73 -4.89
N PHE A 11 13.90 23.92 -3.62
CA PHE A 11 13.57 22.93 -2.59
C PHE A 11 12.05 22.73 -2.49
N CYS A 12 11.28 23.80 -2.57
CA CYS A 12 9.82 23.69 -2.54
C CYS A 12 9.27 22.92 -3.72
N LEU A 13 9.85 23.09 -4.90
CA LEU A 13 9.41 22.35 -6.07
C LEU A 13 9.65 20.85 -5.92
N LEU A 14 10.72 20.44 -5.26
CA LEU A 14 10.98 19.03 -5.03
C LEU A 14 9.89 18.40 -4.16
N PHE A 15 9.38 19.14 -3.19
CA PHE A 15 8.32 18.61 -2.35
C PHE A 15 7.00 18.46 -3.07
N ASN A 16 6.76 19.24 -4.09
CA ASN A 16 5.49 19.20 -4.79
C ASN A 16 5.30 18.00 -5.71
N THR A 17 6.31 17.15 -5.84
CA THR A 17 6.18 16.02 -6.74
C THR A 17 5.77 14.73 -6.05
N SER A 18 5.45 14.79 -4.75
CA SER A 18 5.27 13.55 -4.00
C SER A 18 3.85 13.04 -3.91
N TYR A 19 2.89 13.62 -4.58
CA TYR A 19 1.50 13.22 -4.41
C TYR A 19 0.83 12.70 -5.67
N SER A 20 1.57 12.23 -6.63
CA SER A 20 0.93 11.64 -7.79
C SER A 20 0.42 10.26 -7.46
N ASN A 21 -0.80 9.97 -7.83
CA ASN A 21 -1.36 8.63 -7.70
C ASN A 21 -0.72 7.73 -8.73
N GLU A 22 -0.42 6.55 -8.33
CA GLU A 22 0.17 5.57 -9.22
C GLU A 22 -0.87 4.54 -9.61
N ILE A 23 -0.53 3.70 -10.55
CA ILE A 23 -1.36 2.62 -11.01
C ILE A 23 -0.65 1.32 -10.69
N GLY A 24 -1.37 0.35 -10.15
CA GLY A 24 -0.81 -0.95 -9.84
C GLY A 24 -0.31 -1.66 -11.10
N GLN A 25 0.91 -2.16 -11.03
CA GLN A 25 1.56 -2.73 -12.21
C GLN A 25 0.97 -4.07 -12.61
N VAL A 26 0.18 -4.71 -11.79
CA VAL A 26 -0.45 -5.98 -12.11
C VAL A 26 -1.91 -5.79 -12.50
N THR A 27 -2.66 -5.06 -11.68
CA THR A 27 -4.10 -4.91 -11.89
C THR A 27 -4.47 -3.74 -12.77
N GLY A 28 -3.63 -2.73 -12.87
CA GLY A 28 -3.98 -1.49 -13.54
C GLY A 28 -4.90 -0.61 -12.72
N TYR A 29 -5.25 -1.01 -11.51
CA TYR A 29 -6.09 -0.20 -10.64
C TYR A 29 -5.26 0.87 -9.96
N LYS A 30 -5.92 1.95 -9.60
CA LYS A 30 -5.25 3.05 -8.93
C LYS A 30 -4.73 2.61 -7.57
N ILE A 31 -3.54 3.03 -7.22
CA ILE A 31 -2.97 2.84 -5.90
C ILE A 31 -2.52 4.19 -5.36
N PRO A 32 -2.65 4.45 -4.06
CA PRO A 32 -3.20 3.52 -3.07
C PRO A 32 -4.71 3.37 -3.20
N ARG A 33 -5.21 2.23 -2.78
CA ARG A 33 -6.66 2.01 -2.74
C ARG A 33 -7.01 1.16 -1.53
N PHE A 34 -8.23 1.30 -1.02
CA PHE A 34 -8.67 0.56 0.15
C PHE A 34 -9.40 -0.72 -0.24
N VAL A 35 -9.08 -1.77 0.46
CA VAL A 35 -9.74 -3.08 0.34
C VAL A 35 -9.91 -3.61 1.77
N SER A 36 -10.47 -4.79 1.92
CA SER A 36 -10.57 -5.39 3.24
C SER A 36 -10.14 -6.86 3.21
N LEU A 37 -9.81 -7.40 4.36
CA LEU A 37 -9.43 -8.79 4.47
C LEU A 37 -10.65 -9.66 4.26
N LYS A 38 -10.50 -10.67 3.40
CA LYS A 38 -11.58 -11.57 3.05
C LYS A 38 -11.68 -12.72 4.03
N SER A 39 -10.59 -13.10 4.64
CA SER A 39 -10.50 -14.25 5.52
C SER A 39 -10.31 -13.81 6.96
N ASP A 40 -10.67 -14.67 7.90
CA ASP A 40 -10.47 -14.39 9.32
C ASP A 40 -9.10 -14.88 9.81
N GLU A 41 -8.22 -15.29 8.90
CA GLU A 41 -6.85 -15.63 9.22
C GLU A 41 -5.99 -15.21 8.06
N VAL A 42 -5.22 -14.16 8.23
CA VAL A 42 -4.37 -13.61 7.16
C VAL A 42 -3.00 -13.27 7.72
N ASN A 43 -1.96 -13.71 7.03
CA ASN A 43 -0.58 -13.45 7.44
C ASN A 43 -0.01 -12.30 6.61
N LEU A 44 0.50 -11.29 7.30
CA LEU A 44 1.24 -10.21 6.67
C LEU A 44 2.72 -10.58 6.73
N ARG A 45 3.36 -10.62 5.58
CA ARG A 45 4.77 -11.03 5.49
C ARG A 45 5.65 -9.86 5.11
N ILE A 46 6.92 -9.98 5.44
CA ILE A 46 7.85 -8.90 5.14
C ILE A 46 8.19 -8.83 3.65
N GLY A 47 7.90 -9.84 2.89
CA GLY A 47 8.16 -9.88 1.45
C GLY A 47 7.09 -10.63 0.70
N SER A 48 7.19 -10.60 -0.61
CA SER A 48 6.14 -11.10 -1.51
C SER A 48 6.27 -12.59 -1.82
N SER A 49 6.32 -13.40 -0.80
CA SER A 49 6.42 -14.86 -0.96
C SER A 49 6.14 -15.52 0.39
N THR A 50 5.72 -16.77 0.35
CA THR A 50 5.51 -17.55 1.58
C THR A 50 6.83 -17.91 2.26
N ASN A 51 7.95 -17.66 1.60
CA ASN A 51 9.26 -17.91 2.21
C ASN A 51 9.69 -16.79 3.14
N TYR A 52 9.01 -15.65 3.08
CA TYR A 52 9.36 -14.54 3.96
C TYR A 52 8.65 -14.66 5.30
N PRO A 53 9.27 -14.18 6.38
CA PRO A 53 8.69 -14.26 7.71
C PRO A 53 7.36 -13.51 7.82
N ILE A 54 6.51 -14.00 8.69
CA ILE A 54 5.26 -13.35 9.05
C ILE A 54 5.56 -12.30 10.09
N ILE A 55 5.07 -11.09 9.91
CA ILE A 55 5.26 -10.00 10.85
C ILE A 55 3.99 -9.64 11.61
N VAL A 56 2.82 -9.92 11.03
CA VAL A 56 1.54 -9.70 11.70
C VAL A 56 0.61 -10.83 11.28
N LYS A 57 -0.17 -11.33 12.22
CA LYS A 57 -1.18 -12.31 11.93
C LYS A 57 -2.55 -11.68 12.26
N TYR A 58 -3.36 -11.49 11.25
CA TYR A 58 -4.71 -10.97 11.44
C TYR A 58 -5.65 -12.13 11.69
N VAL A 59 -6.50 -11.98 12.68
CA VAL A 59 -7.41 -13.05 13.07
C VAL A 59 -8.87 -12.65 12.92
N THR A 60 -9.15 -11.60 12.20
CA THR A 60 -10.50 -11.10 11.98
C THR A 60 -10.64 -10.68 10.53
N LYS A 61 -11.74 -11.06 9.89
CA LYS A 61 -12.01 -10.63 8.52
C LYS A 61 -12.58 -9.22 8.50
N ASN A 62 -12.65 -8.66 7.32
CA ASN A 62 -13.19 -7.32 7.05
C ASN A 62 -12.36 -6.16 7.60
N ILE A 63 -11.13 -6.43 8.01
CA ILE A 63 -10.23 -5.35 8.43
C ILE A 63 -9.85 -4.54 7.19
N PRO A 64 -10.03 -3.22 7.21
CA PRO A 64 -9.63 -2.39 6.06
C PRO A 64 -8.12 -2.23 6.01
N VAL A 65 -7.58 -2.34 4.82
CA VAL A 65 -6.16 -2.12 4.58
C VAL A 65 -6.00 -1.34 3.28
N GLU A 66 -4.87 -0.65 3.14
CA GLU A 66 -4.59 0.12 1.96
C GLU A 66 -3.55 -0.60 1.12
N ILE A 67 -3.86 -0.85 -0.16
CA ILE A 67 -2.87 -1.44 -1.07
C ILE A 67 -1.99 -0.33 -1.57
N THR A 68 -0.67 -0.50 -1.40
CA THR A 68 0.31 0.50 -1.79
C THR A 68 1.22 0.03 -2.92
N ASP A 69 1.25 -1.26 -3.21
CA ASP A 69 2.06 -1.79 -4.29
C ASP A 69 1.55 -3.17 -4.69
N GLU A 70 2.00 -3.66 -5.84
CA GLU A 70 1.62 -4.96 -6.37
C GLU A 70 2.83 -5.68 -6.96
N TYR A 71 2.90 -6.97 -6.74
CA TYR A 71 3.90 -7.82 -7.36
C TYR A 71 3.29 -9.20 -7.59
N GLU A 72 3.10 -9.58 -8.84
CA GLU A 72 2.46 -10.83 -9.21
C GLU A 72 1.13 -11.00 -8.46
N ARG A 73 0.97 -12.05 -7.67
CA ARG A 73 -0.26 -12.27 -6.91
C ARG A 73 -0.22 -11.62 -5.54
N TRP A 74 0.84 -10.93 -5.22
CA TRP A 74 1.02 -10.33 -3.90
C TRP A 74 0.67 -8.86 -3.93
N ARG A 75 0.15 -8.39 -2.80
CA ARG A 75 -0.21 -6.98 -2.62
C ARG A 75 0.48 -6.45 -1.39
N LYS A 76 1.18 -5.35 -1.56
CA LYS A 76 1.76 -4.68 -0.41
C LYS A 76 0.67 -3.83 0.22
N ILE A 77 0.49 -3.98 1.52
CA ILE A 77 -0.57 -3.25 2.20
C ILE A 77 -0.04 -2.51 3.41
N ARG A 78 -0.80 -1.54 3.84
CA ARG A 78 -0.58 -0.85 5.09
C ARG A 78 -1.90 -0.91 5.86
N ASP A 79 -1.85 -1.33 7.12
CA ASP A 79 -3.05 -1.36 7.94
C ASP A 79 -3.24 -0.04 8.68
N MET A 80 -4.32 0.07 9.44
CA MET A 80 -4.65 1.31 10.13
C MET A 80 -3.70 1.63 11.27
N GLN A 81 -2.91 0.69 11.71
CA GLN A 81 -1.94 0.88 12.77
C GLN A 81 -0.54 1.17 12.25
N GLY A 82 -0.40 1.23 10.94
CA GLY A 82 0.88 1.55 10.32
C GLY A 82 1.75 0.35 9.98
N ASN A 83 1.27 -0.87 10.17
CA ASN A 83 2.04 -2.05 9.77
C ASN A 83 2.02 -2.16 8.26
N GLU A 84 3.16 -2.45 7.66
CA GLU A 84 3.29 -2.62 6.21
C GLU A 84 3.89 -3.97 5.90
N GLY A 85 3.44 -4.57 4.84
CA GLY A 85 3.95 -5.85 4.40
C GLY A 85 3.15 -6.39 3.23
N TRP A 86 3.29 -7.68 2.97
CA TRP A 86 2.73 -8.31 1.79
C TRP A 86 1.71 -9.37 2.17
N ILE A 87 0.59 -9.36 1.45
CA ILE A 87 -0.50 -10.32 1.62
C ILE A 87 -0.83 -10.87 0.24
N HIS A 88 -1.15 -12.16 0.17
CA HIS A 88 -1.60 -12.75 -1.08
C HIS A 88 -2.94 -12.11 -1.50
N GLY A 89 -3.05 -11.73 -2.75
CA GLY A 89 -4.23 -11.00 -3.22
C GLY A 89 -5.53 -11.75 -3.08
N ASP A 90 -5.49 -13.09 -3.07
CA ASP A 90 -6.70 -13.89 -2.90
C ASP A 90 -7.34 -13.73 -1.52
N LEU A 91 -6.61 -13.18 -0.58
CA LEU A 91 -7.11 -12.96 0.77
C LEU A 91 -7.71 -11.56 0.95
N LEU A 92 -7.77 -10.79 -0.12
CA LEU A 92 -8.33 -9.44 -0.09
C LEU A 92 -9.61 -9.40 -0.91
N LYS A 93 -10.60 -8.65 -0.44
CA LYS A 93 -11.78 -8.42 -1.24
C LYS A 93 -11.86 -6.93 -1.56
N GLY A 94 -12.15 -6.67 -2.78
CA GLY A 94 -12.06 -5.45 -3.29
C GLY A 94 -13.01 -4.50 -3.05
N ASP A 95 -12.96 -3.59 -3.45
CA ASP A 95 -13.21 -2.44 -3.73
C ASP A 95 -14.54 -2.14 -4.22
N ARG A 96 -15.46 -2.84 -3.90
CA ARG A 96 -16.70 -2.62 -4.36
C ARG A 96 -17.42 -1.62 -3.61
N PHE A 97 -16.91 -1.15 -2.60
CA PHE A 97 -17.60 -0.21 -1.89
C PHE A 97 -17.25 1.08 -2.25
N VAL A 98 -16.82 1.25 -3.24
CA VAL A 98 -16.58 2.43 -3.59
C VAL A 98 -17.79 3.00 -3.90
N ILE A 99 -18.42 3.53 -3.41
CA ILE A 99 -19.58 4.01 -3.74
C ILE A 99 -19.72 5.28 -4.01
#